data_b063ff68d45b8f935cd41f2c423328dc
#
_entry.id   b063ff68d45b8f935cd41f2c423328dc
#
_cell.length_a   1.000
_cell.length_b   1.000
_cell.length_c   1.000
_cell.angle_alpha   90.00
_cell.angle_beta   90.00
_cell.angle_gamma   90.00
#
_symmetry.space_group_name_H-M   'P 1'
#
loop_
_entity.id
_entity.type
_entity.pdbx_description
1 polymer ?
#
loop_
_entity_poly.entity_id
_entity_poly.type
_entity_poly.pdbx_seq_one_letter_code
_entity_poly.pdbx_strand_id
1 'polypeptide(L)'
;MVPLRQVSQLISVASTTMTSLFDSVSLMHGSAMPNRFMLSPLTNQQSHVDGTLSEEEFTWLTMRAQGGFGLTMTCASHVQRIGQGFPGQLGCFGDEHAVGLKRIADAIRVTGNLSYVQLHHAGNRSPKELIGEAPVCPSEDAETGARKLTHAEVEQLIADFVAAAVRCDKAGFDGVELHGAHGYIICQFLSSDINKRTDEFGGSLENRARVLMRIVDGVREQCRPDLQLAVRLSPERFGMKVDEIREVFSWLVASGKVDLIDMSLWDVFKEAHEPEHEGKQLLELFTSIPRGNVKLAVAGKIATPQDAQKVIDLGADIAALGRGAILHHDYPNKTKADPHFTPRTLPVAAEVLRSEGLSEPFVNYMKMWTGFVSE
;
A
#
# COMPACT_ATOMS: atom_id res chain seq x y z
N MET A 1 71.95 -16.34 1.30
CA MET A 1 70.75 -17.04 1.71
C MET A 1 69.88 -16.10 2.53
N VAL A 2 68.80 -15.59 1.97
CA VAL A 2 67.86 -14.71 2.64
C VAL A 2 66.55 -15.50 2.76
N PRO A 3 65.94 -15.60 3.94
CA PRO A 3 64.72 -16.41 4.11
C PRO A 3 63.48 -15.66 3.59
N LEU A 4 62.71 -16.33 2.75
CA LEU A 4 61.40 -15.94 2.28
C LEU A 4 60.40 -15.93 3.47
N ARG A 5 59.90 -14.76 3.84
CA ARG A 5 58.73 -14.62 4.72
C ARG A 5 57.46 -14.91 3.89
N GLN A 6 56.76 -15.96 4.26
CA GLN A 6 55.38 -16.21 3.82
C GLN A 6 54.46 -15.14 4.42
N VAL A 7 53.86 -14.33 3.57
CA VAL A 7 52.75 -13.42 3.92
C VAL A 7 51.47 -14.23 3.74
N SER A 8 50.93 -14.76 4.83
CA SER A 8 49.60 -15.34 4.85
C SER A 8 48.58 -14.19 4.74
N GLN A 9 47.99 -13.99 3.58
CA GLN A 9 46.76 -13.16 3.43
C GLN A 9 45.61 -13.90 4.09
N LEU A 10 45.16 -13.40 5.23
CA LEU A 10 43.87 -13.73 5.82
C LEU A 10 42.80 -13.11 4.93
N ILE A 11 42.19 -13.92 4.07
CA ILE A 11 40.94 -13.56 3.38
C ILE A 11 39.86 -13.59 4.46
N SER A 12 39.47 -12.42 4.96
CA SER A 12 38.29 -12.25 5.77
C SER A 12 37.09 -12.50 4.85
N VAL A 13 36.52 -13.69 4.94
CA VAL A 13 35.17 -13.96 4.38
C VAL A 13 34.21 -13.20 5.25
N ALA A 14 33.77 -12.03 4.76
CA ALA A 14 32.64 -11.33 5.35
C ALA A 14 31.45 -12.30 5.29
N SER A 15 31.04 -12.81 6.44
CA SER A 15 29.79 -13.54 6.61
C SER A 15 28.68 -12.56 6.26
N THR A 16 28.12 -12.63 5.08
CA THR A 16 26.88 -11.96 4.71
C THR A 16 25.78 -12.63 5.54
N THR A 17 25.46 -12.04 6.69
CA THR A 17 24.28 -12.45 7.45
C THR A 17 23.08 -12.23 6.54
N MET A 18 22.34 -13.31 6.24
CA MET A 18 21.12 -13.24 5.45
C MET A 18 20.11 -12.34 6.18
N THR A 19 19.49 -11.41 5.45
CA THR A 19 18.45 -10.54 5.99
C THR A 19 17.26 -11.38 6.43
N SER A 20 16.83 -11.24 7.68
CA SER A 20 15.71 -11.98 8.24
C SER A 20 14.41 -11.19 8.12
N LEU A 21 13.28 -11.89 7.99
CA LEU A 21 11.93 -11.31 8.08
C LEU A 21 11.68 -10.55 9.40
N PHE A 22 12.45 -10.85 10.44
CA PHE A 22 12.33 -10.25 11.77
C PHE A 22 13.38 -9.18 12.08
N ASP A 23 14.22 -8.82 11.11
CA ASP A 23 15.08 -7.66 11.22
C ASP A 23 14.24 -6.39 11.12
N SER A 24 14.58 -5.39 11.94
CA SER A 24 13.93 -4.08 11.85
C SER A 24 14.27 -3.37 10.53
N VAL A 25 13.36 -2.54 10.09
CA VAL A 25 13.52 -1.72 8.87
C VAL A 25 13.51 -0.25 9.26
N SER A 26 14.66 0.41 9.16
CA SER A 26 14.74 1.87 9.35
C SER A 26 14.17 2.60 8.13
N LEU A 27 13.25 3.52 8.36
CA LEU A 27 12.72 4.44 7.37
C LEU A 27 13.49 5.77 7.45
N MET A 28 13.32 6.66 6.49
CA MET A 28 14.01 7.96 6.51
C MET A 28 13.48 8.87 7.63
N HIS A 29 12.19 8.75 7.93
CA HIS A 29 11.50 9.54 8.95
C HIS A 29 10.88 8.61 10.00
N GLY A 30 10.63 9.15 11.21
CA GLY A 30 9.90 8.47 12.26
C GLY A 30 10.59 7.21 12.83
N SER A 31 9.78 6.33 13.39
CA SER A 31 10.25 5.10 14.03
C SER A 31 10.56 4.00 13.03
N ALA A 32 11.49 3.10 13.36
CA ALA A 32 11.75 1.91 12.57
C ALA A 32 10.58 0.93 12.67
N MET A 33 10.28 0.24 11.58
CA MET A 33 9.37 -0.89 11.54
C MET A 33 10.03 -2.09 12.23
N PRO A 34 9.38 -2.77 13.19
CA PRO A 34 10.05 -3.78 14.03
C PRO A 34 10.35 -5.11 13.33
N ASN A 35 9.73 -5.37 12.19
CA ASN A 35 9.95 -6.53 11.33
C ASN A 35 9.54 -6.20 9.89
N ARG A 36 9.68 -7.15 8.95
CA ARG A 36 9.45 -6.94 7.51
C ARG A 36 8.06 -7.35 7.03
N PHE A 37 7.11 -7.57 7.92
CA PHE A 37 5.73 -7.88 7.57
C PHE A 37 4.84 -6.64 7.64
N MET A 38 4.16 -6.35 6.54
CA MET A 38 3.17 -5.27 6.43
C MET A 38 1.79 -5.87 6.15
N LEU A 39 0.77 -5.41 6.87
CA LEU A 39 -0.62 -5.63 6.47
C LEU A 39 -0.91 -4.77 5.25
N SER A 40 -1.17 -5.40 4.10
CA SER A 40 -1.65 -4.68 2.91
C SER A 40 -3.01 -4.02 3.19
N PRO A 41 -3.27 -2.83 2.64
CA PRO A 41 -4.62 -2.26 2.70
C PRO A 41 -5.60 -3.14 1.94
N LEU A 42 -6.70 -3.50 2.61
CA LEU A 42 -7.70 -4.45 2.09
C LEU A 42 -9.10 -3.86 2.14
N THR A 43 -9.86 -4.01 1.06
CA THR A 43 -11.31 -3.76 1.07
C THR A 43 -11.97 -4.74 2.03
N ASN A 44 -12.67 -4.23 3.04
CA ASN A 44 -13.26 -5.04 4.12
C ASN A 44 -14.73 -4.71 4.42
N GLN A 45 -15.22 -3.55 3.96
CA GLN A 45 -16.63 -3.11 4.09
C GLN A 45 -17.14 -3.05 5.54
N GLN A 46 -16.27 -2.76 6.51
CA GLN A 46 -16.60 -2.90 7.93
C GLN A 46 -16.92 -1.59 8.63
N SER A 47 -16.52 -0.41 8.09
CA SER A 47 -16.82 0.88 8.71
C SER A 47 -18.29 1.29 8.52
N HIS A 48 -18.73 2.34 9.21
CA HIS A 48 -20.09 2.84 9.09
C HIS A 48 -20.36 3.49 7.73
N VAL A 49 -21.63 3.67 7.37
CA VAL A 49 -22.06 4.24 6.07
C VAL A 49 -21.49 5.64 5.84
N ASP A 50 -21.33 6.42 6.90
CA ASP A 50 -20.75 7.77 6.86
C ASP A 50 -19.22 7.80 6.85
N GLY A 51 -18.58 6.62 6.84
CA GLY A 51 -17.13 6.45 6.88
C GLY A 51 -16.51 6.53 8.29
N THR A 52 -17.31 6.70 9.35
CA THR A 52 -16.79 6.63 10.71
C THR A 52 -16.41 5.21 11.10
N LEU A 53 -15.43 5.09 12.00
CA LEU A 53 -14.89 3.82 12.46
C LEU A 53 -15.94 2.98 13.20
N SER A 54 -16.11 1.74 12.77
CA SER A 54 -16.90 0.72 13.51
C SER A 54 -16.05 -0.08 14.48
N GLU A 55 -16.69 -0.85 15.37
CA GLU A 55 -16.00 -1.80 16.25
C GLU A 55 -15.40 -2.97 15.47
N GLU A 56 -16.03 -3.36 14.37
CA GLU A 56 -15.57 -4.44 13.50
C GLU A 56 -14.27 -4.05 12.78
N GLU A 57 -14.19 -2.84 12.20
CA GLU A 57 -12.96 -2.32 11.58
C GLU A 57 -11.84 -2.15 12.62
N PHE A 58 -12.18 -1.63 13.80
CA PHE A 58 -11.24 -1.48 14.91
C PHE A 58 -10.67 -2.84 15.34
N THR A 59 -11.53 -3.83 15.52
CA THR A 59 -11.13 -5.19 15.92
C THR A 59 -10.25 -5.83 14.86
N TRP A 60 -10.63 -5.71 13.58
CA TRP A 60 -9.84 -6.20 12.44
C TRP A 60 -8.40 -5.68 12.46
N LEU A 61 -8.22 -4.38 12.58
CA LEU A 61 -6.90 -3.75 12.53
C LEU A 61 -6.06 -4.08 13.78
N THR A 62 -6.67 -4.00 14.96
CA THR A 62 -5.94 -4.24 16.22
C THR A 62 -5.52 -5.69 16.39
N MET A 63 -6.32 -6.66 15.93
CA MET A 63 -5.92 -8.07 15.91
C MET A 63 -4.64 -8.29 15.08
N ARG A 64 -4.48 -7.61 13.92
CA ARG A 64 -3.29 -7.74 13.07
C ARG A 64 -2.07 -7.08 13.72
N ALA A 65 -2.25 -5.93 14.33
CA ALA A 65 -1.18 -5.29 15.10
C ALA A 65 -0.69 -6.19 16.23
N GLN A 66 -1.60 -6.76 17.03
CA GLN A 66 -1.30 -7.74 18.08
C GLN A 66 -0.72 -9.05 17.51
N GLY A 67 -1.11 -9.40 16.30
CA GLY A 67 -0.62 -10.56 15.55
C GLY A 67 0.81 -10.41 15.02
N GLY A 68 1.44 -9.24 15.22
CA GLY A 68 2.86 -9.02 14.96
C GLY A 68 3.19 -8.39 13.61
N PHE A 69 2.20 -7.90 12.85
CA PHE A 69 2.49 -7.10 11.66
C PHE A 69 3.24 -5.83 12.05
N GLY A 70 4.48 -5.69 11.59
CA GLY A 70 5.34 -4.54 11.92
C GLY A 70 4.82 -3.20 11.40
N LEU A 71 3.98 -3.24 10.36
CA LEU A 71 3.19 -2.12 9.89
C LEU A 71 1.75 -2.58 9.64
N THR A 72 0.80 -1.96 10.32
CA THR A 72 -0.65 -2.17 10.13
C THR A 72 -1.23 -0.99 9.37
N MET A 73 -1.77 -1.26 8.17
CA MET A 73 -2.39 -0.26 7.31
C MET A 73 -3.91 -0.41 7.32
N THR A 74 -4.63 0.71 7.37
CA THR A 74 -6.09 0.72 7.23
C THR A 74 -6.51 0.19 5.85
N CYS A 75 -7.81 -0.05 5.64
CA CYS A 75 -8.33 -0.14 4.27
C CYS A 75 -8.08 1.18 3.52
N ALA A 76 -8.29 1.18 2.21
CA ALA A 76 -8.33 2.39 1.40
C ALA A 76 -9.35 3.38 2.00
N SER A 77 -8.88 4.50 2.57
CA SER A 77 -9.70 5.49 3.30
C SER A 77 -9.95 6.70 2.42
N HIS A 78 -11.22 7.03 2.15
CA HIS A 78 -11.53 8.04 1.15
C HIS A 78 -11.33 9.48 1.65
N VAL A 79 -10.69 10.32 0.81
CA VAL A 79 -10.30 11.70 1.11
C VAL A 79 -11.34 12.74 0.67
N GLN A 80 -12.34 12.32 -0.07
CA GLN A 80 -13.54 13.10 -0.47
C GLN A 80 -14.76 12.18 -0.40
N ARG A 81 -15.93 12.74 -0.10
CA ARG A 81 -17.18 11.98 -0.06
C ARG A 81 -17.47 11.29 -1.41
N ILE A 82 -17.26 12.00 -2.51
CA ILE A 82 -17.44 11.47 -3.87
C ILE A 82 -16.36 10.48 -4.30
N GLY A 83 -15.30 10.33 -3.49
CA GLY A 83 -14.21 9.37 -3.71
C GLY A 83 -14.46 8.00 -3.08
N GLN A 84 -15.61 7.78 -2.45
CA GLN A 84 -15.95 6.48 -1.87
C GLN A 84 -16.05 5.41 -2.95
N GLY A 85 -15.37 4.26 -2.75
CA GLY A 85 -15.29 3.17 -3.72
C GLY A 85 -16.13 1.95 -3.37
N PHE A 86 -16.57 1.80 -2.11
CA PHE A 86 -17.34 0.65 -1.65
C PHE A 86 -18.12 0.98 -0.37
N PRO A 87 -19.23 0.28 -0.10
CA PRO A 87 -19.99 0.44 1.15
C PRO A 87 -19.13 0.12 2.38
N GLY A 88 -19.34 0.82 3.49
CA GLY A 88 -18.57 0.59 4.71
C GLY A 88 -17.07 0.88 4.59
N GLN A 89 -16.69 1.78 3.69
CA GLN A 89 -15.32 2.25 3.56
C GLN A 89 -14.99 3.28 4.64
N LEU A 90 -13.87 3.12 5.33
CA LEU A 90 -13.37 4.10 6.28
C LEU A 90 -13.12 5.44 5.58
N GLY A 91 -13.53 6.55 6.20
CA GLY A 91 -13.33 7.91 5.73
C GLY A 91 -12.20 8.62 6.48
N CYS A 92 -11.61 9.59 5.80
CA CYS A 92 -10.66 10.54 6.40
C CYS A 92 -10.85 11.96 5.84
N PHE A 93 -12.01 12.23 5.21
CA PHE A 93 -12.31 13.47 4.51
C PHE A 93 -12.83 14.59 5.40
N GLY A 94 -13.32 14.29 6.61
CA GLY A 94 -13.90 15.27 7.54
C GLY A 94 -13.39 15.09 8.98
N ASP A 95 -13.60 16.09 9.82
CA ASP A 95 -13.14 16.07 11.21
C ASP A 95 -13.94 15.09 12.08
N GLU A 96 -15.12 14.69 11.64
CA GLU A 96 -15.94 13.64 12.24
C GLU A 96 -15.22 12.28 12.31
N HIS A 97 -14.23 12.05 11.45
CA HIS A 97 -13.44 10.82 11.44
C HIS A 97 -12.28 10.84 12.46
N ALA A 98 -11.88 12.03 12.94
CA ALA A 98 -10.67 12.21 13.74
C ALA A 98 -10.65 11.36 15.02
N VAL A 99 -11.79 11.21 15.69
CA VAL A 99 -11.90 10.41 16.93
C VAL A 99 -11.64 8.94 16.67
N GLY A 100 -12.24 8.38 15.61
CA GLY A 100 -12.03 6.98 15.21
C GLY A 100 -10.61 6.72 14.74
N LEU A 101 -10.06 7.62 13.91
CA LEU A 101 -8.68 7.55 13.42
C LEU A 101 -7.69 7.57 14.60
N LYS A 102 -7.87 8.49 15.55
CA LYS A 102 -7.02 8.53 16.74
C LYS A 102 -7.09 7.25 17.56
N ARG A 103 -8.27 6.67 17.72
CA ARG A 103 -8.47 5.41 18.43
C ARG A 103 -7.68 4.26 17.81
N ILE A 104 -7.66 4.15 16.46
CA ILE A 104 -6.85 3.15 15.72
C ILE A 104 -5.37 3.39 15.98
N ALA A 105 -4.89 4.62 15.78
CA ALA A 105 -3.48 4.97 15.94
C ALA A 105 -2.97 4.64 17.36
N ASP A 106 -3.73 5.02 18.39
CA ASP A 106 -3.37 4.75 19.78
C ASP A 106 -3.34 3.24 20.08
N ALA A 107 -4.30 2.46 19.58
CA ALA A 107 -4.38 1.03 19.81
C ALA A 107 -3.25 0.26 19.11
N ILE A 108 -2.84 0.67 17.92
CA ILE A 108 -1.70 0.06 17.23
C ILE A 108 -0.39 0.44 17.91
N ARG A 109 -0.23 1.70 18.31
CA ARG A 109 0.99 2.19 18.97
C ARG A 109 1.38 1.40 20.22
N VAL A 110 0.40 0.95 21.03
CA VAL A 110 0.69 0.17 22.26
C VAL A 110 1.27 -1.22 21.95
N THR A 111 1.17 -1.70 20.70
CA THR A 111 1.80 -2.95 20.26
C THR A 111 3.26 -2.77 19.86
N GLY A 112 3.75 -1.55 19.74
CA GLY A 112 5.10 -1.23 19.24
C GLY A 112 5.24 -1.31 17.72
N ASN A 113 4.14 -1.47 16.99
CA ASN A 113 4.12 -1.54 15.53
C ASN A 113 3.71 -0.19 14.92
N LEU A 114 4.03 0.01 13.64
CA LEU A 114 3.66 1.21 12.91
C LEU A 114 2.21 1.17 12.44
N SER A 115 1.58 2.33 12.42
CA SER A 115 0.20 2.55 11.96
C SER A 115 0.16 3.49 10.77
N TYR A 116 -0.47 3.06 9.66
CA TYR A 116 -0.65 3.89 8.46
C TYR A 116 -2.11 3.96 8.03
N VAL A 117 -2.48 5.09 7.42
CA VAL A 117 -3.75 5.24 6.68
C VAL A 117 -3.45 5.27 5.19
N GLN A 118 -4.11 4.41 4.40
CA GLN A 118 -4.05 4.54 2.95
C GLN A 118 -5.08 5.59 2.47
N LEU A 119 -4.58 6.71 1.94
CA LEU A 119 -5.39 7.80 1.38
C LEU A 119 -5.86 7.45 -0.04
N HIS A 120 -7.16 7.56 -0.27
CA HIS A 120 -7.79 6.99 -1.45
C HIS A 120 -8.91 7.89 -2.01
N HIS A 121 -9.11 7.81 -3.33
CA HIS A 121 -10.27 8.30 -4.04
C HIS A 121 -10.52 7.38 -5.24
N ALA A 122 -11.72 6.80 -5.33
CA ALA A 122 -12.00 5.77 -6.32
C ALA A 122 -12.05 6.29 -7.78
N GLY A 123 -12.24 7.59 -7.96
CA GLY A 123 -12.28 8.18 -9.30
C GLY A 123 -13.49 7.68 -10.11
N ASN A 124 -13.28 7.27 -11.36
CA ASN A 124 -14.32 6.69 -12.22
C ASN A 124 -14.91 5.38 -11.70
N ARG A 125 -14.29 4.79 -10.67
CA ARG A 125 -14.73 3.55 -10.03
C ARG A 125 -15.60 3.78 -8.80
N SER A 126 -15.90 5.05 -8.43
CA SER A 126 -16.88 5.35 -7.38
C SER A 126 -18.28 4.95 -7.86
N PRO A 127 -19.00 4.06 -7.13
CA PRO A 127 -20.34 3.67 -7.54
C PRO A 127 -21.31 4.86 -7.41
N LYS A 128 -21.97 5.23 -8.52
CA LYS A 128 -22.90 6.38 -8.58
C LYS A 128 -24.00 6.30 -7.52
N GLU A 129 -24.53 5.11 -7.30
CA GLU A 129 -25.59 4.87 -6.31
C GLU A 129 -25.12 5.10 -4.88
N LEU A 130 -23.82 4.87 -4.62
CA LEU A 130 -23.23 5.05 -3.30
C LEU A 130 -22.90 6.51 -3.00
N ILE A 131 -22.35 7.23 -3.99
CA ILE A 131 -21.92 8.62 -3.82
C ILE A 131 -23.04 9.65 -4.12
N GLY A 132 -24.13 9.22 -4.78
CA GLY A 132 -25.31 10.04 -5.09
C GLY A 132 -25.16 10.96 -6.31
N GLU A 133 -24.03 10.90 -7.02
CA GLU A 133 -23.74 11.72 -8.20
C GLU A 133 -22.85 10.97 -9.21
N ALA A 134 -22.61 11.57 -10.38
CA ALA A 134 -21.68 10.98 -11.35
C ALA A 134 -20.25 10.93 -10.78
N PRO A 135 -19.53 9.81 -10.92
CA PRO A 135 -18.13 9.73 -10.52
C PRO A 135 -17.28 10.73 -11.32
N VAL A 136 -16.06 10.95 -10.84
CA VAL A 136 -15.12 11.89 -11.46
C VAL A 136 -13.87 11.18 -11.97
N CYS A 137 -13.27 11.73 -13.03
CA CYS A 137 -12.10 11.16 -13.68
C CYS A 137 -11.22 12.29 -14.25
N PRO A 138 -9.95 12.07 -14.56
CA PRO A 138 -9.15 13.05 -15.28
C PRO A 138 -9.76 13.50 -16.62
N SER A 139 -10.43 12.58 -17.32
CA SER A 139 -11.14 12.82 -18.59
C SER A 139 -12.52 12.18 -18.54
N GLU A 140 -13.42 12.56 -19.45
CA GLU A 140 -14.73 11.90 -19.55
C GLU A 140 -14.56 10.41 -19.85
N ASP A 141 -15.34 9.60 -19.17
CA ASP A 141 -15.38 8.15 -19.35
C ASP A 141 -16.83 7.70 -19.56
N ALA A 142 -17.16 7.43 -20.81
CA ALA A 142 -18.53 7.04 -21.20
C ALA A 142 -18.92 5.65 -20.66
N GLU A 143 -17.97 4.76 -20.40
CA GLU A 143 -18.22 3.41 -19.90
C GLU A 143 -18.71 3.44 -18.45
N THR A 144 -18.09 4.25 -17.62
CA THR A 144 -18.45 4.40 -16.20
C THR A 144 -19.42 5.56 -15.95
N GLY A 145 -19.62 6.42 -16.94
CA GLY A 145 -20.39 7.66 -16.80
C GLY A 145 -19.67 8.73 -15.98
N ALA A 146 -18.37 8.59 -15.80
CA ALA A 146 -17.59 9.58 -15.06
C ALA A 146 -17.38 10.85 -15.85
N ARG A 147 -17.59 11.99 -15.18
CA ARG A 147 -17.32 13.31 -15.74
C ARG A 147 -15.85 13.71 -15.55
N LYS A 148 -15.36 14.53 -16.47
CA LYS A 148 -14.04 15.16 -16.36
C LYS A 148 -14.00 16.12 -15.17
N LEU A 149 -12.94 16.04 -14.35
CA LEU A 149 -12.61 17.06 -13.37
C LEU A 149 -12.22 18.37 -14.06
N THR A 150 -12.78 19.49 -13.62
CA THR A 150 -12.29 20.82 -13.98
C THR A 150 -10.89 21.04 -13.40
N HIS A 151 -10.19 22.10 -13.87
CA HIS A 151 -8.89 22.45 -13.29
C HIS A 151 -9.00 22.76 -11.78
N ALA A 152 -9.99 23.55 -11.37
CA ALA A 152 -10.21 23.88 -9.97
C ALA A 152 -10.53 22.64 -9.09
N GLU A 153 -11.26 21.65 -9.63
CA GLU A 153 -11.51 20.40 -8.92
C GLU A 153 -10.26 19.53 -8.80
N VAL A 154 -9.32 19.56 -9.74
CA VAL A 154 -8.01 18.90 -9.60
C VAL A 154 -7.20 19.55 -8.50
N GLU A 155 -7.17 20.89 -8.43
CA GLU A 155 -6.52 21.63 -7.34
C GLU A 155 -7.14 21.29 -5.98
N GLN A 156 -8.46 21.21 -5.89
CA GLN A 156 -9.17 20.82 -4.69
C GLN A 156 -8.89 19.37 -4.31
N LEU A 157 -8.82 18.44 -5.27
CA LEU A 157 -8.45 17.04 -5.02
C LEU A 157 -7.07 16.93 -4.39
N ILE A 158 -6.09 17.66 -4.90
CA ILE A 158 -4.73 17.71 -4.31
C ILE A 158 -4.80 18.24 -2.87
N ALA A 159 -5.51 19.34 -2.66
CA ALA A 159 -5.67 19.95 -1.33
C ALA A 159 -6.36 18.98 -0.34
N ASP A 160 -7.37 18.23 -0.79
CA ASP A 160 -8.10 17.28 0.07
C ASP A 160 -7.27 16.05 0.44
N PHE A 161 -6.41 15.54 -0.44
CA PHE A 161 -5.42 14.52 -0.09
C PHE A 161 -4.47 15.03 0.99
N VAL A 162 -3.96 16.24 0.86
CA VAL A 162 -3.07 16.85 1.85
C VAL A 162 -3.81 17.09 3.17
N ALA A 163 -5.04 17.62 3.13
CA ALA A 163 -5.86 17.83 4.34
C ALA A 163 -6.17 16.51 5.07
N ALA A 164 -6.41 15.43 4.33
CA ALA A 164 -6.60 14.10 4.90
C ALA A 164 -5.31 13.58 5.56
N ALA A 165 -4.15 13.78 4.93
CA ALA A 165 -2.85 13.45 5.53
C ALA A 165 -2.63 14.22 6.84
N VAL A 166 -2.89 15.53 6.87
CA VAL A 166 -2.80 16.37 8.07
C VAL A 166 -3.75 15.88 9.17
N ARG A 167 -4.95 15.40 8.81
CA ARG A 167 -5.91 14.85 9.78
C ARG A 167 -5.39 13.53 10.38
N CYS A 168 -4.83 12.64 9.56
CA CYS A 168 -4.21 11.39 10.02
C CYS A 168 -2.97 11.66 10.89
N ASP A 169 -2.16 12.65 10.52
CA ASP A 169 -1.01 13.12 11.30
C ASP A 169 -1.42 13.60 12.69
N LYS A 170 -2.43 14.48 12.78
CA LYS A 170 -2.99 14.96 14.05
C LYS A 170 -3.64 13.86 14.88
N ALA A 171 -4.20 12.84 14.22
CA ALA A 171 -4.73 11.64 14.90
C ALA A 171 -3.61 10.76 15.50
N GLY A 172 -2.36 10.98 15.09
CA GLY A 172 -1.18 10.32 15.66
C GLY A 172 -0.75 9.06 14.95
N PHE A 173 -1.12 8.87 13.69
CA PHE A 173 -0.56 7.81 12.86
C PHE A 173 0.93 8.02 12.61
N ASP A 174 1.69 6.93 12.45
CA ASP A 174 3.12 6.99 12.12
C ASP A 174 3.32 7.41 10.67
N GLY A 175 2.38 7.08 9.77
CA GLY A 175 2.48 7.44 8.38
C GLY A 175 1.16 7.41 7.61
N VAL A 176 1.24 7.86 6.36
CA VAL A 176 0.17 7.75 5.36
C VAL A 176 0.71 7.15 4.08
N GLU A 177 -0.17 6.48 3.33
CA GLU A 177 0.16 5.95 2.00
C GLU A 177 -0.78 6.57 0.97
N LEU A 178 -0.21 7.09 -0.12
CA LEU A 178 -0.97 7.58 -1.28
C LEU A 178 -1.31 6.40 -2.20
N HIS A 179 -2.59 6.17 -2.44
CA HIS A 179 -3.05 5.08 -3.30
C HIS A 179 -2.96 5.41 -4.79
N GLY A 180 -1.78 5.23 -5.38
CA GLY A 180 -1.50 5.44 -6.82
C GLY A 180 -1.62 4.18 -7.67
N ALA A 181 -2.36 3.15 -7.22
CA ALA A 181 -2.48 1.85 -7.87
C ALA A 181 -3.92 1.50 -8.24
N HIS A 182 -4.13 0.33 -8.85
CA HIS A 182 -5.40 -0.36 -9.06
C HIS A 182 -6.45 0.39 -9.87
N GLY A 183 -6.05 1.36 -10.68
CA GLY A 183 -6.99 2.12 -11.52
C GLY A 183 -7.87 3.11 -10.74
N TYR A 184 -7.43 3.57 -9.56
CA TYR A 184 -8.08 4.65 -8.81
C TYR A 184 -7.55 6.02 -9.21
N ILE A 185 -8.01 7.11 -8.62
CA ILE A 185 -7.85 8.46 -9.18
C ILE A 185 -6.40 8.84 -9.51
N ILE A 186 -5.44 8.59 -8.62
CA ILE A 186 -4.02 8.89 -8.87
C ILE A 186 -3.49 8.02 -10.02
N CYS A 187 -3.83 6.74 -10.05
CA CYS A 187 -3.52 5.83 -11.15
C CYS A 187 -4.16 6.30 -12.46
N GLN A 188 -5.42 6.79 -12.42
CA GLN A 188 -6.11 7.35 -13.59
C GLN A 188 -5.39 8.60 -14.13
N PHE A 189 -4.85 9.46 -13.25
CA PHE A 189 -4.01 10.59 -13.70
C PHE A 189 -2.72 10.12 -14.35
N LEU A 190 -2.04 9.11 -13.80
CA LEU A 190 -0.81 8.55 -14.38
C LEU A 190 -1.03 7.88 -15.73
N SER A 191 -2.21 7.29 -15.96
CA SER A 191 -2.54 6.51 -17.16
C SER A 191 -2.63 7.36 -18.42
N SER A 192 -1.84 7.05 -19.45
CA SER A 192 -1.98 7.65 -20.77
C SER A 192 -3.26 7.20 -21.51
N ASP A 193 -3.85 6.08 -21.07
CA ASP A 193 -5.07 5.53 -21.68
C ASP A 193 -6.34 6.22 -21.14
N ILE A 194 -6.34 6.63 -19.87
CA ILE A 194 -7.48 7.26 -19.20
C ILE A 194 -7.35 8.78 -19.20
N ASN A 195 -6.16 9.32 -18.95
CA ASN A 195 -5.89 10.75 -18.87
C ASN A 195 -5.64 11.35 -20.27
N LYS A 196 -6.67 11.93 -20.86
CA LYS A 196 -6.62 12.64 -22.15
C LYS A 196 -6.64 14.17 -21.99
N ARG A 197 -6.24 14.67 -20.80
CA ARG A 197 -6.17 16.11 -20.54
C ARG A 197 -5.10 16.76 -21.40
N THR A 198 -5.32 18.03 -21.73
CA THR A 198 -4.41 18.87 -22.52
C THR A 198 -3.85 20.06 -21.75
N ASP A 199 -4.17 20.13 -20.43
CA ASP A 199 -3.59 21.08 -19.49
C ASP A 199 -2.36 20.48 -18.80
N GLU A 200 -1.80 21.16 -17.77
CA GLU A 200 -0.62 20.73 -17.03
C GLU A 200 -0.77 19.44 -16.23
N PHE A 201 -1.97 18.84 -16.20
CA PHE A 201 -2.23 17.55 -15.54
C PHE A 201 -2.35 16.38 -16.54
N GLY A 202 -2.05 16.60 -17.83
CA GLY A 202 -2.14 15.59 -18.89
C GLY A 202 -1.09 15.72 -19.98
N GLY A 203 -1.07 14.77 -20.92
CA GLY A 203 -0.06 14.71 -21.97
C GLY A 203 1.21 13.98 -21.57
N SER A 204 2.31 14.68 -21.30
CA SER A 204 3.58 14.04 -20.91
C SER A 204 3.48 13.30 -19.58
N LEU A 205 4.40 12.38 -19.32
CA LEU A 205 4.42 11.62 -18.07
C LEU A 205 4.58 12.55 -16.85
N GLU A 206 5.42 13.59 -16.95
CA GLU A 206 5.61 14.59 -15.91
C GLU A 206 4.31 15.31 -15.55
N ASN A 207 3.53 15.68 -16.58
CA ASN A 207 2.23 16.30 -16.37
C ASN A 207 1.23 15.33 -15.73
N ARG A 208 1.20 14.08 -16.19
CA ARG A 208 0.33 13.04 -15.62
C ARG A 208 0.69 12.69 -14.19
N ALA A 209 1.98 12.74 -13.83
CA ALA A 209 2.47 12.51 -12.46
C ALA A 209 2.32 13.74 -11.55
N ARG A 210 2.00 14.93 -12.09
CA ARG A 210 1.96 16.19 -11.34
C ARG A 210 1.02 16.16 -10.14
N VAL A 211 -0.15 15.52 -10.27
CA VAL A 211 -1.08 15.36 -9.14
C VAL A 211 -0.42 14.60 -8.00
N LEU A 212 0.19 13.44 -8.26
CA LEU A 212 0.89 12.65 -7.27
C LEU A 212 2.04 13.44 -6.61
N MET A 213 2.90 14.06 -7.43
CA MET A 213 4.07 14.78 -6.92
C MET A 213 3.67 15.99 -6.07
N ARG A 214 2.63 16.73 -6.45
CA ARG A 214 2.11 17.86 -5.67
C ARG A 214 1.48 17.43 -4.35
N ILE A 215 0.82 16.26 -4.30
CA ILE A 215 0.33 15.70 -3.04
C ILE A 215 1.51 15.35 -2.14
N VAL A 216 2.56 14.71 -2.67
CA VAL A 216 3.80 14.40 -1.93
C VAL A 216 4.42 15.66 -1.33
N ASP A 217 4.52 16.72 -2.14
CA ASP A 217 5.04 18.01 -1.70
C ASP A 217 4.20 18.61 -0.57
N GLY A 218 2.88 18.67 -0.76
CA GLY A 218 1.96 19.24 0.22
C GLY A 218 1.93 18.47 1.54
N VAL A 219 2.06 17.14 1.51
CA VAL A 219 2.16 16.32 2.73
C VAL A 219 3.44 16.69 3.50
N ARG A 220 4.58 16.81 2.82
CA ARG A 220 5.84 17.19 3.47
C ARG A 220 5.85 18.62 4.01
N GLU A 221 5.13 19.53 3.36
CA GLU A 221 5.03 20.92 3.80
C GLU A 221 4.12 21.12 5.01
N GLN A 222 3.05 20.31 5.14
CA GLN A 222 1.97 20.57 6.11
C GLN A 222 1.88 19.58 7.27
N CYS A 223 2.50 18.41 7.15
CA CYS A 223 2.55 17.42 8.24
C CYS A 223 3.83 17.56 9.07
N ARG A 224 3.85 16.92 10.25
CA ARG A 224 5.04 16.88 11.08
C ARG A 224 6.25 16.29 10.34
N PRO A 225 7.49 16.72 10.65
CA PRO A 225 8.69 16.27 9.90
C PRO A 225 8.96 14.76 9.98
N ASP A 226 8.53 14.09 11.03
CA ASP A 226 8.71 12.66 11.26
C ASP A 226 7.54 11.79 10.80
N LEU A 227 6.49 12.38 10.18
CA LEU A 227 5.44 11.58 9.52
C LEU A 227 6.06 10.79 8.35
N GLN A 228 5.83 9.50 8.33
CA GLN A 228 6.28 8.64 7.24
C GLN A 228 5.32 8.74 6.05
N LEU A 229 5.87 8.78 4.83
CA LEU A 229 5.08 8.88 3.60
C LEU A 229 5.38 7.70 2.69
N ALA A 230 4.34 6.94 2.37
CA ALA A 230 4.38 5.86 1.40
C ALA A 230 3.58 6.22 0.13
N VAL A 231 3.95 5.58 -0.97
CA VAL A 231 3.21 5.64 -2.25
C VAL A 231 3.01 4.23 -2.77
N ARG A 232 1.77 3.84 -3.04
CA ARG A 232 1.46 2.56 -3.68
C ARG A 232 1.27 2.73 -5.17
N LEU A 233 1.92 1.87 -5.98
CA LEU A 233 1.85 1.89 -7.44
C LEU A 233 1.51 0.51 -8.01
N SER A 234 0.81 0.50 -9.15
CA SER A 234 0.70 -0.69 -10.03
C SER A 234 1.71 -0.54 -11.17
N PRO A 235 2.54 -1.55 -11.45
CA PRO A 235 3.56 -1.44 -12.49
C PRO A 235 2.98 -1.52 -13.91
N GLU A 236 1.87 -2.23 -14.07
CA GLU A 236 1.18 -2.51 -15.32
C GLU A 236 -0.32 -2.64 -15.08
N ARG A 237 -1.12 -2.86 -16.11
CA ARG A 237 -2.59 -2.83 -16.09
C ARG A 237 -3.13 -1.42 -15.86
N PHE A 238 -4.42 -1.22 -15.97
CA PHE A 238 -5.09 0.08 -15.74
C PHE A 238 -4.53 1.22 -16.60
N GLY A 239 -3.95 0.90 -17.78
CA GLY A 239 -3.26 1.86 -18.63
C GLY A 239 -1.89 2.31 -18.14
N MET A 240 -1.30 1.57 -17.19
CA MET A 240 0.08 1.78 -16.75
C MET A 240 1.06 1.05 -17.66
N LYS A 241 2.21 1.66 -17.91
CA LYS A 241 3.35 1.08 -18.61
C LYS A 241 4.51 0.92 -17.66
N VAL A 242 5.16 -0.23 -17.71
CA VAL A 242 6.25 -0.59 -16.78
C VAL A 242 7.34 0.48 -16.76
N ASP A 243 7.83 0.91 -17.92
CA ASP A 243 8.91 1.90 -17.97
C ASP A 243 8.47 3.29 -17.45
N GLU A 244 7.24 3.71 -17.73
CA GLU A 244 6.69 4.95 -17.17
C GLU A 244 6.61 4.89 -15.64
N ILE A 245 6.17 3.75 -15.09
CA ILE A 245 6.08 3.58 -13.62
C ILE A 245 7.47 3.46 -12.99
N ARG A 246 8.44 2.85 -13.66
CA ARG A 246 9.85 2.86 -13.22
C ARG A 246 10.43 4.27 -13.18
N GLU A 247 10.04 5.13 -14.11
CA GLU A 247 10.44 6.54 -14.14
C GLU A 247 9.78 7.33 -12.99
N VAL A 248 8.46 7.18 -12.78
CA VAL A 248 7.75 7.76 -11.63
C VAL A 248 8.36 7.28 -10.29
N PHE A 249 8.67 5.99 -10.20
CA PHE A 249 9.38 5.43 -9.04
C PHE A 249 10.71 6.16 -8.79
N SER A 250 11.49 6.35 -9.85
CA SER A 250 12.79 7.05 -9.77
C SER A 250 12.62 8.52 -9.35
N TRP A 251 11.58 9.22 -9.82
CA TRP A 251 11.26 10.59 -9.37
C TRP A 251 10.88 10.66 -7.90
N LEU A 252 10.06 9.70 -7.42
CA LEU A 252 9.70 9.60 -6.00
C LEU A 252 10.96 9.40 -5.14
N VAL A 253 11.86 8.51 -5.55
CA VAL A 253 13.16 8.30 -4.88
C VAL A 253 14.01 9.58 -4.89
N ALA A 254 14.16 10.21 -6.06
CA ALA A 254 14.98 11.42 -6.21
C ALA A 254 14.41 12.62 -5.43
N SER A 255 13.12 12.66 -5.16
CA SER A 255 12.49 13.72 -4.35
C SER A 255 13.03 13.80 -2.93
N GLY A 256 13.54 12.68 -2.38
CA GLY A 256 13.93 12.58 -0.97
C GLY A 256 12.79 12.74 0.03
N LYS A 257 11.53 12.65 -0.42
CA LYS A 257 10.32 12.94 0.36
C LYS A 257 9.50 11.71 0.75
N VAL A 258 9.78 10.55 0.13
CA VAL A 258 9.03 9.30 0.29
C VAL A 258 9.87 8.29 1.03
N ASP A 259 9.32 7.68 2.08
CA ASP A 259 9.98 6.66 2.89
C ASP A 259 9.86 5.26 2.32
N LEU A 260 8.71 4.98 1.71
CA LEU A 260 8.30 3.65 1.27
C LEU A 260 7.57 3.71 -0.06
N ILE A 261 7.94 2.86 -1.01
CA ILE A 261 7.14 2.60 -2.22
C ILE A 261 6.61 1.18 -2.11
N ASP A 262 5.27 1.02 -2.15
CA ASP A 262 4.56 -0.26 -2.14
C ASP A 262 4.16 -0.64 -3.57
N MET A 263 4.84 -1.64 -4.14
CA MET A 263 4.54 -2.14 -5.47
C MET A 263 3.51 -3.26 -5.41
N SER A 264 2.30 -3.00 -5.94
CA SER A 264 1.26 -4.00 -6.10
C SER A 264 1.48 -4.80 -7.38
N LEU A 265 2.24 -5.89 -7.28
CA LEU A 265 2.67 -6.70 -8.43
C LEU A 265 1.63 -7.74 -8.88
N TRP A 266 0.51 -7.89 -8.13
CA TRP A 266 -0.51 -8.92 -8.34
C TRP A 266 0.00 -10.35 -8.09
N ASP A 267 1.17 -10.68 -8.56
CA ASP A 267 1.95 -11.89 -8.29
C ASP A 267 3.43 -11.50 -8.31
N VAL A 268 4.11 -11.63 -7.17
CA VAL A 268 5.50 -11.17 -7.01
C VAL A 268 6.52 -11.97 -7.82
N PHE A 269 6.14 -13.16 -8.27
CA PHE A 269 7.01 -14.06 -9.01
C PHE A 269 6.68 -14.15 -10.51
N LYS A 270 5.71 -13.34 -10.99
CA LYS A 270 5.36 -13.35 -12.41
C LYS A 270 6.31 -12.52 -13.26
N GLU A 271 6.37 -12.84 -14.54
CA GLU A 271 6.98 -12.01 -15.55
C GLU A 271 6.10 -10.80 -15.91
N ALA A 272 6.71 -9.75 -16.43
CA ALA A 272 5.99 -8.62 -17.00
C ALA A 272 5.15 -9.05 -18.20
N HIS A 273 3.98 -8.41 -18.38
CA HIS A 273 3.13 -8.68 -19.53
C HIS A 273 3.55 -7.91 -20.79
N GLU A 274 4.30 -6.83 -20.63
CA GLU A 274 4.73 -5.99 -21.74
C GLU A 274 5.84 -6.71 -22.55
N PRO A 275 5.71 -6.79 -23.91
CA PRO A 275 6.70 -7.47 -24.75
C PRO A 275 8.13 -6.96 -24.59
N GLU A 276 8.30 -5.66 -24.28
CA GLU A 276 9.60 -5.02 -24.06
C GLU A 276 10.33 -5.57 -22.84
N HIS A 277 9.60 -6.24 -21.95
CA HIS A 277 10.08 -6.86 -20.72
C HIS A 277 9.89 -8.38 -20.69
N GLU A 278 9.67 -9.02 -21.84
CA GLU A 278 9.51 -10.48 -21.93
C GLU A 278 10.66 -11.23 -21.22
N GLY A 279 10.33 -12.23 -20.42
CA GLY A 279 11.28 -13.02 -19.65
C GLY A 279 11.83 -12.36 -18.40
N LYS A 280 11.43 -11.11 -18.06
CA LYS A 280 11.87 -10.43 -16.85
C LYS A 280 10.78 -10.48 -15.79
N GLN A 281 11.14 -10.83 -14.55
CA GLN A 281 10.21 -10.77 -13.44
C GLN A 281 9.92 -9.32 -13.06
N LEU A 282 8.64 -9.00 -12.81
CA LEU A 282 8.25 -7.65 -12.37
C LEU A 282 9.01 -7.22 -11.11
N LEU A 283 9.21 -8.10 -10.15
CA LEU A 283 9.97 -7.82 -8.94
C LEU A 283 11.38 -7.33 -9.26
N GLU A 284 12.10 -8.01 -10.16
CA GLU A 284 13.46 -7.63 -10.58
C GLU A 284 13.53 -6.24 -11.21
N LEU A 285 12.52 -5.89 -12.01
CA LEU A 285 12.46 -4.57 -12.66
C LEU A 285 12.42 -3.41 -11.65
N PHE A 286 11.89 -3.62 -10.44
CA PHE A 286 11.82 -2.60 -9.40
C PHE A 286 12.90 -2.73 -8.35
N THR A 287 13.34 -3.95 -7.98
CA THR A 287 14.45 -4.13 -7.05
C THR A 287 15.79 -3.67 -7.63
N SER A 288 15.94 -3.69 -8.95
CA SER A 288 17.14 -3.19 -9.65
C SER A 288 17.28 -1.66 -9.67
N ILE A 289 16.23 -0.89 -9.33
CA ILE A 289 16.29 0.56 -9.32
C ILE A 289 17.06 1.01 -8.06
N PRO A 290 18.13 1.82 -8.20
CA PRO A 290 18.80 2.42 -7.05
C PRO A 290 17.82 3.31 -6.28
N ARG A 291 17.60 3.03 -4.99
CA ARG A 291 16.58 3.74 -4.20
C ARG A 291 17.10 4.34 -2.88
N GLY A 292 18.42 4.29 -2.65
CA GLY A 292 19.04 4.90 -1.48
C GLY A 292 18.37 4.43 -0.17
N ASN A 293 17.82 5.36 0.59
CA ASN A 293 17.15 5.08 1.85
C ASN A 293 15.65 4.75 1.70
N VAL A 294 15.06 4.93 0.52
CA VAL A 294 13.64 4.60 0.25
C VAL A 294 13.47 3.09 0.30
N LYS A 295 12.49 2.61 1.06
CA LYS A 295 12.20 1.18 1.18
C LYS A 295 11.21 0.73 0.11
N LEU A 296 11.30 -0.54 -0.25
CA LEU A 296 10.43 -1.19 -1.21
C LEU A 296 9.60 -2.27 -0.51
N ALA A 297 8.28 -2.05 -0.43
CA ALA A 297 7.34 -3.11 -0.13
C ALA A 297 6.79 -3.73 -1.42
N VAL A 298 6.49 -5.02 -1.38
CA VAL A 298 5.89 -5.73 -2.51
C VAL A 298 4.71 -6.57 -2.05
N ALA A 299 3.63 -6.50 -2.82
CA ALA A 299 2.40 -7.24 -2.58
C ALA A 299 2.01 -8.06 -3.81
N GLY A 300 1.60 -9.31 -3.60
CA GLY A 300 1.05 -10.17 -4.64
C GLY A 300 1.35 -11.65 -4.42
N LYS A 301 0.34 -12.43 -4.01
CA LYS A 301 0.39 -13.89 -3.81
C LYS A 301 1.53 -14.40 -2.92
N ILE A 302 2.06 -13.59 -2.02
CA ILE A 302 2.96 -14.07 -0.96
C ILE A 302 2.11 -14.93 -0.04
N ALA A 303 2.27 -16.24 -0.09
CA ALA A 303 1.41 -17.20 0.61
C ALA A 303 2.09 -17.83 1.82
N THR A 304 3.38 -18.16 1.71
CA THR A 304 4.15 -18.88 2.74
C THR A 304 5.26 -18.00 3.33
N PRO A 305 5.77 -18.35 4.52
CA PRO A 305 6.97 -17.70 5.07
C PRO A 305 8.17 -17.73 4.12
N GLN A 306 8.29 -18.82 3.36
CA GLN A 306 9.36 -19.00 2.36
C GLN A 306 9.18 -18.01 1.19
N ASP A 307 7.94 -17.77 0.73
CA ASP A 307 7.67 -16.73 -0.27
C ASP A 307 8.04 -15.35 0.25
N ALA A 308 7.68 -15.05 1.51
CA ALA A 308 8.03 -13.79 2.16
C ALA A 308 9.55 -13.61 2.28
N GLN A 309 10.29 -14.64 2.69
CA GLN A 309 11.75 -14.59 2.74
C GLN A 309 12.33 -14.42 1.33
N LYS A 310 11.82 -15.15 0.35
CA LYS A 310 12.29 -15.09 -1.03
C LYS A 310 12.18 -13.70 -1.64
N VAL A 311 11.10 -12.95 -1.40
CA VAL A 311 11.01 -11.57 -1.91
C VAL A 311 12.02 -10.63 -1.25
N ILE A 312 12.36 -10.85 0.03
CA ILE A 312 13.43 -10.11 0.71
C ILE A 312 14.79 -10.46 0.11
N ASP A 313 15.07 -11.75 -0.13
CA ASP A 313 16.31 -12.22 -0.75
C ASP A 313 16.48 -11.68 -2.19
N LEU A 314 15.37 -11.43 -2.90
CA LEU A 314 15.33 -10.81 -4.22
C LEU A 314 15.42 -9.28 -4.19
N GLY A 315 15.61 -8.68 -3.02
CA GLY A 315 15.92 -7.27 -2.86
C GLY A 315 14.75 -6.37 -2.47
N ALA A 316 13.57 -6.90 -2.15
CA ALA A 316 12.53 -6.13 -1.46
C ALA A 316 12.93 -5.90 0.01
N ASP A 317 12.41 -4.85 0.63
CA ASP A 317 12.65 -4.57 2.05
C ASP A 317 11.52 -5.11 2.93
N ILE A 318 10.29 -5.19 2.41
CA ILE A 318 9.06 -5.48 3.15
C ILE A 318 8.15 -6.40 2.32
N ALA A 319 7.63 -7.44 2.97
CA ALA A 319 6.61 -8.34 2.42
C ALA A 319 5.21 -7.86 2.87
N ALA A 320 4.39 -7.40 1.92
CA ALA A 320 3.04 -6.93 2.19
C ALA A 320 2.03 -8.05 1.96
N LEU A 321 1.32 -8.45 3.03
CA LEU A 321 0.41 -9.58 3.04
C LEU A 321 -1.05 -9.14 2.97
N GLY A 322 -1.78 -9.67 1.98
CA GLY A 322 -3.24 -9.52 1.88
C GLY A 322 -3.94 -10.80 2.38
N ARG A 323 -4.05 -11.82 1.51
CA ARG A 323 -4.76 -13.07 1.82
C ARG A 323 -4.21 -13.79 3.04
N GLY A 324 -2.88 -13.80 3.22
CA GLY A 324 -2.24 -14.38 4.40
C GLY A 324 -2.74 -13.73 5.70
N ALA A 325 -2.92 -12.41 5.69
CA ALA A 325 -3.44 -11.66 6.83
C ALA A 325 -4.95 -11.86 7.05
N ILE A 326 -5.73 -12.16 5.98
CA ILE A 326 -7.15 -12.55 6.11
C ILE A 326 -7.27 -13.92 6.79
N LEU A 327 -6.43 -14.85 6.37
CA LEU A 327 -6.46 -16.24 6.86
C LEU A 327 -5.81 -16.41 8.24
N HIS A 328 -4.92 -15.50 8.63
CA HIS A 328 -4.18 -15.55 9.90
C HIS A 328 -3.89 -14.12 10.37
N HIS A 329 -4.65 -13.65 11.36
CA HIS A 329 -4.39 -12.34 11.97
C HIS A 329 -3.00 -12.27 12.62
N ASP A 330 -2.48 -13.40 13.03
CA ASP A 330 -1.20 -13.57 13.72
C ASP A 330 -0.11 -14.24 12.85
N TYR A 331 -0.20 -14.05 11.52
CA TYR A 331 0.73 -14.63 10.55
C TYR A 331 2.22 -14.37 10.91
N PRO A 332 2.64 -13.14 11.25
CA PRO A 332 4.03 -12.90 11.64
C PRO A 332 4.44 -13.63 12.91
N ASN A 333 3.58 -13.68 13.93
CA ASN A 333 3.86 -14.39 15.18
C ASN A 333 3.99 -15.90 14.95
N LYS A 334 3.14 -16.49 14.11
CA LYS A 334 3.23 -17.91 13.72
C LYS A 334 4.52 -18.20 12.97
N THR A 335 4.89 -17.33 12.01
CA THR A 335 6.15 -17.45 11.26
C THR A 335 7.37 -17.32 12.19
N LYS A 336 7.31 -16.47 13.22
CA LYS A 336 8.37 -16.31 14.20
C LYS A 336 8.53 -17.54 15.07
N ALA A 337 7.44 -18.17 15.46
CA ALA A 337 7.43 -19.39 16.26
C ALA A 337 7.87 -20.62 15.46
N ASP A 338 7.48 -20.69 14.19
CA ASP A 338 7.84 -21.76 13.25
C ASP A 338 8.08 -21.20 11.84
N PRO A 339 9.34 -21.09 11.38
CA PRO A 339 9.67 -20.64 10.03
C PRO A 339 9.11 -21.55 8.91
N HIS A 340 8.67 -22.76 9.24
CA HIS A 340 8.05 -23.70 8.32
C HIS A 340 6.53 -23.79 8.48
N PHE A 341 5.95 -22.84 9.24
CA PHE A 341 4.51 -22.72 9.40
C PHE A 341 3.80 -22.83 8.05
N THR A 342 2.82 -23.72 7.97
CA THR A 342 2.00 -23.92 6.77
C THR A 342 0.68 -23.16 6.92
N PRO A 343 0.46 -22.07 6.16
CA PRO A 343 -0.79 -21.33 6.18
C PRO A 343 -1.96 -22.17 5.71
N ARG A 344 -3.18 -21.78 6.14
CA ARG A 344 -4.43 -22.38 5.67
C ARG A 344 -4.53 -22.28 4.16
N THR A 345 -5.01 -23.36 3.53
CA THR A 345 -5.32 -23.40 2.10
C THR A 345 -6.77 -23.00 1.86
N LEU A 346 -7.03 -22.39 0.72
CA LEU A 346 -8.38 -22.04 0.26
C LEU A 346 -9.05 -23.24 -0.44
N PRO A 347 -10.39 -23.38 -0.36
CA PRO A 347 -11.31 -22.53 0.41
C PRO A 347 -11.31 -22.82 1.92
N VAL A 348 -11.75 -21.86 2.72
CA VAL A 348 -11.94 -22.01 4.17
C VAL A 348 -13.41 -21.82 4.54
N ALA A 349 -13.85 -22.41 5.65
CA ALA A 349 -15.19 -22.19 6.19
C ALA A 349 -15.35 -20.75 6.71
N ALA A 350 -16.56 -20.19 6.64
CA ALA A 350 -16.86 -18.85 7.11
C ALA A 350 -16.54 -18.64 8.61
N GLU A 351 -16.69 -19.68 9.43
CA GLU A 351 -16.36 -19.66 10.86
C GLU A 351 -14.86 -19.40 11.10
N VAL A 352 -14.00 -19.91 10.23
CA VAL A 352 -12.56 -19.64 10.28
C VAL A 352 -12.31 -18.14 10.08
N LEU A 353 -12.97 -17.52 9.11
CA LEU A 353 -12.84 -16.08 8.85
C LEU A 353 -13.35 -15.25 10.03
N ARG A 354 -14.49 -15.62 10.63
CA ARG A 354 -15.01 -14.96 11.83
C ARG A 354 -14.03 -15.06 13.00
N SER A 355 -13.40 -16.21 13.20
CA SER A 355 -12.37 -16.38 14.24
C SER A 355 -11.11 -15.55 14.00
N GLU A 356 -10.87 -15.16 12.74
CA GLU A 356 -9.80 -14.25 12.35
C GLU A 356 -10.24 -12.77 12.39
N GLY A 357 -11.41 -12.46 12.96
CA GLY A 357 -11.91 -11.10 13.18
C GLY A 357 -12.63 -10.47 11.99
N LEU A 358 -13.07 -11.26 11.00
CA LEU A 358 -13.91 -10.74 9.92
C LEU A 358 -15.35 -10.63 10.40
N SER A 359 -15.96 -9.46 10.18
CA SER A 359 -17.40 -9.25 10.36
C SER A 359 -18.21 -9.89 9.22
N GLU A 360 -19.54 -9.98 9.38
CA GLU A 360 -20.40 -10.53 8.32
C GLU A 360 -20.28 -9.78 6.98
N PRO A 361 -20.25 -8.44 6.92
CA PRO A 361 -20.00 -7.74 5.66
C PRO A 361 -18.70 -8.20 4.98
N PHE A 362 -17.62 -8.36 5.74
CA PHE A 362 -16.33 -8.78 5.17
C PHE A 362 -16.34 -10.26 4.77
N VAL A 363 -16.94 -11.15 5.55
CA VAL A 363 -17.14 -12.58 5.18
C VAL A 363 -17.95 -12.67 3.87
N ASN A 364 -19.02 -11.88 3.75
CA ASN A 364 -19.84 -11.85 2.54
C ASN A 364 -19.06 -11.29 1.33
N TYR A 365 -18.22 -10.28 1.54
CA TYR A 365 -17.31 -9.80 0.50
C TYR A 365 -16.33 -10.89 0.07
N MET A 366 -15.80 -11.70 1.01
CA MET A 366 -14.90 -12.83 0.67
C MET A 366 -15.61 -13.95 -0.09
N LYS A 367 -16.91 -14.17 0.13
CA LYS A 367 -17.72 -15.12 -0.67
C LYS A 367 -17.84 -14.75 -2.14
N MET A 368 -17.69 -13.47 -2.48
CA MET A 368 -17.70 -13.01 -3.88
C MET A 368 -16.44 -13.45 -4.64
N TRP A 369 -15.39 -13.86 -3.95
CA TRP A 369 -14.14 -14.35 -4.54
C TRP A 369 -14.23 -15.86 -4.69
N THR A 370 -14.41 -16.34 -5.94
CA THR A 370 -14.53 -17.76 -6.24
C THR A 370 -13.42 -18.58 -5.58
N GLY A 371 -13.80 -19.60 -4.80
CA GLY A 371 -12.85 -20.51 -4.14
C GLY A 371 -12.19 -19.91 -2.88
N PHE A 372 -12.69 -18.80 -2.32
CA PHE A 372 -12.17 -18.27 -1.05
C PHE A 372 -12.89 -18.85 0.17
N VAL A 373 -14.21 -18.89 0.14
CA VAL A 373 -15.05 -19.45 1.24
C VAL A 373 -15.70 -20.73 0.75
N SER A 374 -15.62 -21.81 1.56
CA SER A 374 -16.35 -23.04 1.27
C SER A 374 -17.87 -22.85 1.52
N GLU A 375 -18.67 -23.58 0.76
CA GLU A 375 -20.11 -23.64 0.92
C GLU A 375 -20.52 -24.23 2.29
#